data_3767dfc63dfae7508969ba4ff84588cd
#
_entry.id   3767dfc63dfae7508969ba4ff84588cd
#
_cell.length_a   1.000
_cell.length_b   1.000
_cell.length_c   1.000
_cell.angle_alpha   90.00
_cell.angle_beta   90.00
_cell.angle_gamma   90.00
#
_symmetry.space_group_name_H-M   'P 1'
#
loop_
_entity.id
_entity.type
_entity.pdbx_description
1 polymer ?
#
loop_
_entity_poly.entity_id
_entity_poly.type
_entity_poly.pdbx_seq_one_letter_code
_entity_poly.pdbx_strand_id
1 'polypeptide(L)'
;MSKLMLGNQAVARGLYEAGVDVVSSYPGTPSTEITEFAAKYDDFHSEWAPNEKVACETAIGASIGGARSFCAMKHVGLNVAADPLFTVAYSGVNGGLVIGVADDPGMHSSQNEQDSRHYAIASKVAMVEPSDSGECKEFTKMAYELSEKFDTPVILRLSTRVSHSQSVVEECERVPHDIGKYEKNIGKYVMMPANAIKRHVVVEERLKKLTEYAEDCPFNTVEMNSDEIGVITSGIAYELSLIHISEPTRLRRISY
;
A
#
# COMPACT_ATOMS: atom_id res chain seq x y z
N MET A 1 -8.45 -21.86 -1.43
CA MET A 1 -9.89 -21.88 -1.75
C MET A 1 -10.23 -20.53 -2.37
N SER A 2 -11.06 -20.47 -3.42
CA SER A 2 -11.40 -19.16 -4.04
C SER A 2 -12.65 -18.59 -3.39
N LYS A 3 -12.64 -17.27 -3.13
CA LYS A 3 -13.74 -16.57 -2.46
C LYS A 3 -13.95 -15.18 -3.10
N LEU A 4 -15.19 -14.76 -3.21
CA LEU A 4 -15.53 -13.40 -3.63
C LEU A 4 -15.23 -12.44 -2.45
N MET A 5 -14.37 -11.45 -2.68
CA MET A 5 -13.94 -10.50 -1.64
C MET A 5 -14.00 -9.06 -2.15
N LEU A 6 -14.31 -8.12 -1.26
CA LEU A 6 -14.07 -6.70 -1.47
C LEU A 6 -12.55 -6.42 -1.53
N GLY A 7 -12.11 -5.37 -2.21
CA GLY A 7 -10.72 -4.94 -2.21
C GLY A 7 -10.17 -4.73 -0.80
N ASN A 8 -10.91 -4.04 0.07
CA ASN A 8 -10.53 -3.85 1.49
C ASN A 8 -10.40 -5.18 2.24
N GLN A 9 -11.30 -6.14 1.98
CA GLN A 9 -11.24 -7.48 2.57
C GLN A 9 -10.02 -8.26 2.06
N ALA A 10 -9.70 -8.12 0.78
CA ALA A 10 -8.56 -8.77 0.16
C ALA A 10 -7.23 -8.21 0.68
N VAL A 11 -7.13 -6.89 0.95
CA VAL A 11 -5.99 -6.31 1.67
C VAL A 11 -5.83 -6.96 3.04
N ALA A 12 -6.91 -7.03 3.85
CA ALA A 12 -6.85 -7.68 5.16
C ALA A 12 -6.45 -9.16 5.06
N ARG A 13 -6.88 -9.86 4.01
CA ARG A 13 -6.43 -11.23 3.72
C ARG A 13 -4.95 -11.28 3.37
N GLY A 14 -4.44 -10.33 2.59
CA GLY A 14 -3.02 -10.19 2.28
C GLY A 14 -2.17 -9.95 3.52
N LEU A 15 -2.65 -9.12 4.47
CA LEU A 15 -1.99 -8.89 5.76
C LEU A 15 -1.88 -10.20 6.56
N TYR A 16 -2.97 -10.97 6.62
CA TYR A 16 -2.98 -12.29 7.29
C TYR A 16 -1.97 -13.24 6.65
N GLU A 17 -2.02 -13.41 5.33
CA GLU A 17 -1.12 -14.33 4.59
C GLU A 17 0.35 -13.91 4.67
N ALA A 18 0.62 -12.59 4.70
CA ALA A 18 1.98 -12.03 4.83
C ALA A 18 2.55 -12.15 6.25
N GLY A 19 1.81 -12.67 7.22
CA GLY A 19 2.30 -12.81 8.57
C GLY A 19 2.46 -11.49 9.32
N VAL A 20 1.59 -10.51 9.07
CA VAL A 20 1.61 -9.23 9.76
C VAL A 20 1.35 -9.40 11.25
N ASP A 21 2.01 -8.60 12.08
CA ASP A 21 1.94 -8.67 13.54
C ASP A 21 1.09 -7.55 14.14
N VAL A 22 1.13 -6.35 13.53
CA VAL A 22 0.46 -5.15 14.06
C VAL A 22 -0.25 -4.39 12.96
N VAL A 23 -1.53 -4.08 13.18
CA VAL A 23 -2.36 -3.19 12.36
C VAL A 23 -2.86 -2.06 13.24
N SER A 24 -2.52 -0.82 12.93
CA SER A 24 -3.01 0.37 13.64
C SER A 24 -3.54 1.38 12.63
N SER A 25 -4.79 1.84 12.77
CA SER A 25 -5.45 2.67 11.77
C SER A 25 -6.34 3.74 12.41
N TYR A 26 -6.73 4.72 11.62
CA TYR A 26 -7.78 5.67 11.97
C TYR A 26 -8.93 5.54 10.96
N PRO A 27 -10.21 5.52 11.41
CA PRO A 27 -11.35 5.32 10.52
C PRO A 27 -11.47 6.43 9.47
N GLY A 28 -11.66 6.06 8.22
CA GLY A 28 -11.88 7.01 7.12
C GLY A 28 -12.24 6.27 5.82
N THR A 29 -13.51 6.41 5.37
CA THR A 29 -13.96 5.83 4.11
C THR A 29 -13.16 6.44 2.94
N PRO A 30 -12.57 5.60 2.03
CA PRO A 30 -12.91 4.20 1.77
C PRO A 30 -11.96 3.16 2.41
N SER A 31 -11.11 3.49 3.39
CA SER A 31 -10.12 2.54 3.98
C SER A 31 -10.58 1.83 5.27
N THR A 32 -11.69 2.27 5.88
CA THR A 32 -12.14 1.80 7.21
C THR A 32 -12.25 0.28 7.29
N GLU A 33 -12.86 -0.35 6.28
CA GLU A 33 -13.16 -1.77 6.28
C GLU A 33 -11.90 -2.66 6.26
N ILE A 34 -10.74 -2.13 5.85
CA ILE A 34 -9.48 -2.91 5.92
C ILE A 34 -9.24 -3.36 7.35
N THR A 35 -9.28 -2.41 8.30
CA THR A 35 -9.03 -2.71 9.72
C THR A 35 -10.17 -3.49 10.35
N GLU A 36 -11.44 -3.24 9.94
CA GLU A 36 -12.58 -4.04 10.39
C GLU A 36 -12.49 -5.52 9.97
N PHE A 37 -11.97 -5.79 8.76
CA PHE A 37 -11.72 -7.15 8.32
C PHE A 37 -10.46 -7.74 8.98
N ALA A 38 -9.42 -6.94 9.16
CA ALA A 38 -8.19 -7.34 9.86
C ALA A 38 -8.48 -7.76 11.31
N ALA A 39 -9.34 -7.02 12.02
CA ALA A 39 -9.73 -7.31 13.39
C ALA A 39 -10.50 -8.65 13.58
N LYS A 40 -10.84 -9.35 12.49
CA LYS A 40 -11.45 -10.70 12.55
C LYS A 40 -10.43 -11.83 12.65
N TYR A 41 -9.15 -11.53 12.51
CA TYR A 41 -8.05 -12.49 12.67
C TYR A 41 -7.45 -12.33 14.07
N ASP A 42 -7.34 -13.44 14.80
CA ASP A 42 -6.74 -13.49 16.14
C ASP A 42 -5.20 -13.58 16.11
N ASP A 43 -4.62 -13.71 14.91
CA ASP A 43 -3.19 -13.97 14.69
C ASP A 43 -2.30 -12.73 14.82
N PHE A 44 -2.88 -11.55 14.86
CA PHE A 44 -2.14 -10.29 14.98
C PHE A 44 -2.94 -9.21 15.71
N HIS A 45 -2.23 -8.24 16.28
CA HIS A 45 -2.86 -7.12 16.98
C HIS A 45 -3.47 -6.11 16.00
N SER A 46 -4.75 -5.80 16.15
CA SER A 46 -5.45 -4.78 15.35
C SER A 46 -6.15 -3.77 16.25
N GLU A 47 -5.87 -2.47 16.03
CA GLU A 47 -6.41 -1.40 16.87
C GLU A 47 -6.80 -0.15 16.09
N TRP A 48 -7.71 0.65 16.67
CA TRP A 48 -7.99 2.01 16.26
C TRP A 48 -7.17 3.01 17.07
N ALA A 49 -6.41 3.86 16.38
CA ALA A 49 -5.68 4.97 16.97
C ALA A 49 -6.55 6.24 17.05
N PRO A 50 -6.18 7.23 17.88
CA PRO A 50 -6.94 8.48 18.01
C PRO A 50 -6.85 9.42 16.79
N ASN A 51 -5.87 9.24 15.92
CA ASN A 51 -5.70 9.91 14.61
C ASN A 51 -4.68 9.18 13.74
N GLU A 52 -4.55 9.59 12.50
CA GLU A 52 -3.69 8.94 11.49
C GLU A 52 -2.20 9.07 11.79
N LYS A 53 -1.77 10.18 12.43
CA LYS A 53 -0.38 10.35 12.84
C LYS A 53 -0.01 9.30 13.89
N VAL A 54 -0.83 9.13 14.91
CA VAL A 54 -0.60 8.14 15.97
C VAL A 54 -0.66 6.72 15.38
N ALA A 55 -1.62 6.43 14.49
CA ALA A 55 -1.70 5.14 13.81
C ALA A 55 -0.39 4.81 13.06
N CYS A 56 0.10 5.77 12.29
CA CYS A 56 1.34 5.62 11.53
C CYS A 56 2.56 5.46 12.46
N GLU A 57 2.67 6.26 13.51
CA GLU A 57 3.77 6.17 14.49
C GLU A 57 3.75 4.85 15.26
N THR A 58 2.57 4.30 15.59
CA THR A 58 2.45 2.97 16.19
C THR A 58 2.98 1.88 15.26
N ALA A 59 2.57 1.91 13.99
CA ALA A 59 3.06 0.96 12.98
C ALA A 59 4.58 1.11 12.75
N ILE A 60 5.09 2.34 12.70
CA ILE A 60 6.54 2.60 12.59
C ILE A 60 7.28 2.04 13.81
N GLY A 61 6.77 2.24 15.01
CA GLY A 61 7.35 1.70 16.24
C GLY A 61 7.42 0.18 16.23
N ALA A 62 6.34 -0.49 15.80
CA ALA A 62 6.28 -1.94 15.64
C ALA A 62 7.31 -2.42 14.60
N SER A 63 7.40 -1.76 13.45
CA SER A 63 8.40 -2.05 12.41
C SER A 63 9.83 -1.90 12.91
N ILE A 64 10.15 -0.82 13.63
CA ILE A 64 11.48 -0.63 14.25
C ILE A 64 11.76 -1.76 15.25
N GLY A 65 10.74 -2.23 15.98
CA GLY A 65 10.81 -3.37 16.87
C GLY A 65 11.04 -4.71 16.17
N GLY A 66 10.92 -4.78 14.85
CA GLY A 66 11.14 -5.97 14.03
C GLY A 66 9.86 -6.70 13.59
N ALA A 67 8.68 -6.18 13.91
CA ALA A 67 7.40 -6.73 13.51
C ALA A 67 6.99 -6.24 12.11
N ARG A 68 6.31 -7.06 11.32
CA ARG A 68 5.59 -6.58 10.14
C ARG A 68 4.37 -5.78 10.58
N SER A 69 4.23 -4.57 10.08
CA SER A 69 3.19 -3.65 10.52
C SER A 69 2.46 -2.95 9.37
N PHE A 70 1.23 -2.55 9.66
CA PHE A 70 0.36 -1.87 8.71
C PHE A 70 -0.36 -0.70 9.36
N CYS A 71 -0.55 0.38 8.62
CA CYS A 71 -1.54 1.40 8.98
C CYS A 71 -2.40 1.77 7.77
N ALA A 72 -3.70 2.00 8.00
CA ALA A 72 -4.63 2.41 6.94
C ALA A 72 -5.21 3.78 7.21
N MET A 73 -5.39 4.55 6.14
CA MET A 73 -6.00 5.86 6.16
C MET A 73 -6.53 6.26 4.79
N LYS A 74 -7.41 7.23 4.74
CA LYS A 74 -7.79 7.89 3.47
C LYS A 74 -6.76 8.98 3.11
N HIS A 75 -6.87 9.54 1.89
CA HIS A 75 -5.92 10.55 1.41
C HIS A 75 -5.78 11.77 2.32
N VAL A 76 -6.86 12.29 2.91
CA VAL A 76 -6.78 13.42 3.85
C VAL A 76 -6.11 13.04 5.16
N GLY A 77 -6.18 11.76 5.56
CA GLY A 77 -5.45 11.24 6.70
C GLY A 77 -3.94 11.17 6.44
N LEU A 78 -3.54 10.95 5.19
CA LEU A 78 -2.12 11.00 4.81
C LEU A 78 -1.53 12.41 5.02
N ASN A 79 -2.32 13.48 4.88
CA ASN A 79 -1.86 14.83 5.23
C ASN A 79 -1.49 14.93 6.73
N VAL A 80 -2.25 14.26 7.60
CA VAL A 80 -1.98 14.22 9.05
C VAL A 80 -0.78 13.34 9.36
N ALA A 81 -0.61 12.23 8.63
CA ALA A 81 0.50 11.29 8.77
C ALA A 81 1.73 11.66 7.91
N ALA A 82 1.76 12.82 7.26
CA ALA A 82 2.86 13.21 6.39
C ALA A 82 4.20 13.29 7.15
N ASP A 83 4.23 13.89 8.33
CA ASP A 83 5.44 14.01 9.15
C ASP A 83 6.08 12.64 9.48
N PRO A 84 5.36 11.67 10.07
CA PRO A 84 5.92 10.33 10.27
C PRO A 84 6.29 9.62 8.96
N LEU A 85 5.53 9.76 7.86
CA LEU A 85 5.88 9.19 6.56
C LEU A 85 7.24 9.70 6.06
N PHE A 86 7.45 11.02 6.04
CA PHE A 86 8.71 11.60 5.60
C PHE A 86 9.87 11.22 6.51
N THR A 87 9.62 11.09 7.81
CA THR A 87 10.65 10.68 8.78
C THR A 87 11.03 9.21 8.62
N VAL A 88 10.06 8.30 8.47
CA VAL A 88 10.35 6.87 8.29
C VAL A 88 10.96 6.57 6.93
N ALA A 89 10.68 7.38 5.90
CA ALA A 89 11.38 7.29 4.61
C ALA A 89 12.91 7.45 4.76
N TYR A 90 13.36 8.20 5.74
CA TYR A 90 14.79 8.37 6.06
C TYR A 90 15.30 7.28 7.02
N SER A 91 14.58 7.01 8.11
CA SER A 91 15.02 6.01 9.10
C SER A 91 14.98 4.58 8.53
N GLY A 92 14.11 4.31 7.57
CA GLY A 92 13.89 2.95 7.08
C GLY A 92 13.15 2.08 8.10
N VAL A 93 13.18 0.79 7.87
CA VAL A 93 12.43 -0.23 8.61
C VAL A 93 13.37 -1.27 9.25
N ASN A 94 12.82 -2.15 10.10
CA ASN A 94 13.45 -3.38 10.58
C ASN A 94 12.56 -4.57 10.24
N GLY A 95 11.31 -4.60 10.67
CA GLY A 95 10.25 -5.39 10.05
C GLY A 95 9.55 -4.58 8.96
N GLY A 96 8.95 -5.23 7.99
CA GLY A 96 8.27 -4.56 6.88
C GLY A 96 7.15 -3.61 7.33
N LEU A 97 7.04 -2.44 6.70
CA LEU A 97 6.00 -1.44 6.95
C LEU A 97 5.25 -1.12 5.66
N VAL A 98 3.94 -1.33 5.69
CA VAL A 98 3.04 -0.96 4.59
C VAL A 98 2.02 0.07 5.07
N ILE A 99 1.85 1.14 4.30
CA ILE A 99 0.91 2.23 4.56
C ILE A 99 -0.19 2.16 3.51
N GLY A 100 -1.37 1.69 3.91
CA GLY A 100 -2.55 1.64 3.05
C GLY A 100 -3.20 3.02 2.95
N VAL A 101 -3.24 3.58 1.74
CA VAL A 101 -3.86 4.89 1.49
C VAL A 101 -4.96 4.72 0.46
N ALA A 102 -6.20 5.04 0.85
CA ALA A 102 -7.32 4.98 -0.06
C ALA A 102 -7.75 6.39 -0.51
N ASP A 103 -7.50 6.67 -1.79
CA ASP A 103 -7.94 7.89 -2.44
C ASP A 103 -9.43 7.82 -2.77
N ASP A 104 -10.09 8.97 -2.76
CA ASP A 104 -11.51 9.10 -3.07
C ASP A 104 -11.75 10.02 -4.28
N PRO A 105 -11.40 9.56 -5.51
CA PRO A 105 -11.64 10.32 -6.72
C PRO A 105 -13.14 10.60 -6.89
N GLY A 106 -13.50 11.85 -7.18
CA GLY A 106 -14.88 12.29 -7.25
C GLY A 106 -15.52 12.59 -5.91
N MET A 107 -14.77 12.52 -4.80
CA MET A 107 -15.20 12.98 -3.46
C MET A 107 -16.51 12.35 -2.97
N HIS A 108 -16.66 11.03 -3.08
CA HIS A 108 -17.89 10.33 -2.66
C HIS A 108 -18.15 10.45 -1.15
N SER A 109 -17.09 10.50 -0.33
CA SER A 109 -17.18 10.69 1.12
C SER A 109 -16.08 11.60 1.68
N SER A 110 -15.54 12.50 0.86
CA SER A 110 -14.41 13.35 1.22
C SER A 110 -14.69 14.81 0.91
N GLN A 111 -14.05 15.72 1.65
CA GLN A 111 -14.19 17.18 1.51
C GLN A 111 -13.37 17.77 0.35
N ASN A 112 -12.45 17.00 -0.22
CA ASN A 112 -11.65 17.36 -1.38
C ASN A 112 -11.11 16.12 -2.09
N GLU A 113 -10.58 16.28 -3.29
CA GLU A 113 -9.89 15.26 -4.06
C GLU A 113 -8.37 15.47 -3.97
N GLN A 114 -7.62 14.39 -3.75
CA GLN A 114 -6.16 14.40 -3.70
C GLN A 114 -5.61 13.16 -4.42
N ASP A 115 -4.40 13.26 -4.92
CA ASP A 115 -3.65 12.14 -5.50
C ASP A 115 -2.45 11.80 -4.61
N SER A 116 -2.55 10.71 -3.88
CA SER A 116 -1.52 10.25 -2.95
C SER A 116 -0.20 9.87 -3.63
N ARG A 117 -0.17 9.70 -4.97
CA ARG A 117 1.07 9.45 -5.73
C ARG A 117 2.09 10.57 -5.54
N HIS A 118 1.62 11.82 -5.35
CA HIS A 118 2.52 12.94 -5.05
C HIS A 118 3.26 12.78 -3.72
N TYR A 119 2.66 12.12 -2.73
CA TYR A 119 3.34 11.81 -1.46
C TYR A 119 4.45 10.79 -1.64
N ALA A 120 4.22 9.72 -2.43
CA ALA A 120 5.25 8.73 -2.73
C ALA A 120 6.46 9.36 -3.43
N ILE A 121 6.20 10.22 -4.44
CA ILE A 121 7.26 10.94 -5.15
C ILE A 121 8.02 11.86 -4.19
N ALA A 122 7.33 12.67 -3.39
CA ALA A 122 7.95 13.64 -2.50
C ALA A 122 8.74 12.98 -1.36
N SER A 123 8.25 11.87 -0.80
CA SER A 123 8.92 11.11 0.27
C SER A 123 9.94 10.10 -0.25
N LYS A 124 10.01 9.87 -1.57
CA LYS A 124 10.93 8.91 -2.22
C LYS A 124 10.75 7.47 -1.72
N VAL A 125 9.52 7.05 -1.53
CA VAL A 125 9.15 5.70 -1.16
C VAL A 125 8.47 4.96 -2.32
N ALA A 126 8.53 3.63 -2.30
CA ALA A 126 7.82 2.82 -3.27
C ALA A 126 6.31 2.90 -3.05
N MET A 127 5.56 2.84 -4.14
CA MET A 127 4.10 2.73 -4.14
C MET A 127 3.66 1.62 -5.07
N VAL A 128 2.67 0.85 -4.64
CA VAL A 128 1.99 -0.16 -5.43
C VAL A 128 0.51 0.17 -5.53
N GLU A 129 -0.08 -0.10 -6.68
CA GLU A 129 -1.45 0.33 -7.00
C GLU A 129 -2.22 -0.82 -7.66
N PRO A 130 -2.95 -1.65 -6.86
CA PRO A 130 -3.72 -2.77 -7.37
C PRO A 130 -4.94 -2.31 -8.18
N SER A 131 -5.35 -3.12 -9.16
CA SER A 131 -6.48 -2.87 -10.03
C SER A 131 -7.77 -3.55 -9.54
N ASP A 132 -7.66 -4.70 -8.88
CA ASP A 132 -8.78 -5.53 -8.40
C ASP A 132 -8.52 -6.13 -7.01
N SER A 133 -9.46 -6.94 -6.49
CA SER A 133 -9.30 -7.57 -5.17
C SER A 133 -8.21 -8.65 -5.14
N GLY A 134 -7.97 -9.33 -6.26
CA GLY A 134 -6.90 -10.32 -6.37
C GLY A 134 -5.53 -9.65 -6.19
N GLU A 135 -5.30 -8.58 -6.96
CA GLU A 135 -4.10 -7.75 -6.84
C GLU A 135 -4.01 -7.05 -5.47
N CYS A 136 -5.13 -6.63 -4.86
CA CYS A 136 -5.11 -6.09 -3.50
C CYS A 136 -4.42 -7.03 -2.52
N LYS A 137 -4.72 -8.33 -2.57
CA LYS A 137 -4.09 -9.33 -1.72
C LYS A 137 -2.61 -9.55 -2.08
N GLU A 138 -2.31 -9.79 -3.35
CA GLU A 138 -0.95 -10.12 -3.78
C GLU A 138 0.00 -8.91 -3.63
N PHE A 139 -0.45 -7.70 -3.97
CA PHE A 139 0.37 -6.50 -3.81
C PHE A 139 0.59 -6.14 -2.34
N THR A 140 -0.36 -6.47 -1.45
CA THR A 140 -0.14 -6.34 0.00
C THR A 140 1.01 -7.23 0.45
N LYS A 141 1.07 -8.48 0.01
CA LYS A 141 2.17 -9.42 0.34
C LYS A 141 3.50 -8.95 -0.22
N MET A 142 3.53 -8.60 -1.51
CA MET A 142 4.72 -8.07 -2.18
C MET A 142 5.24 -6.79 -1.53
N ALA A 143 4.35 -5.92 -1.05
CA ALA A 143 4.74 -4.66 -0.42
C ALA A 143 5.62 -4.90 0.83
N TYR A 144 5.40 -5.98 1.58
CA TYR A 144 6.29 -6.36 2.70
C TYR A 144 7.66 -6.81 2.22
N GLU A 145 7.72 -7.63 1.16
CA GLU A 145 8.98 -8.05 0.56
C GLU A 145 9.79 -6.86 0.03
N LEU A 146 9.12 -5.90 -0.63
CA LEU A 146 9.73 -4.66 -1.08
C LEU A 146 10.23 -3.82 0.09
N SER A 147 9.41 -3.66 1.12
CA SER A 147 9.74 -2.88 2.31
C SER A 147 11.02 -3.39 2.98
N GLU A 148 11.09 -4.69 3.22
CA GLU A 148 12.24 -5.34 3.86
C GLU A 148 13.49 -5.33 2.95
N LYS A 149 13.32 -5.65 1.67
CA LYS A 149 14.42 -5.68 0.69
C LYS A 149 15.10 -4.32 0.50
N PHE A 150 14.31 -3.25 0.50
CA PHE A 150 14.82 -1.90 0.21
C PHE A 150 14.93 -0.99 1.43
N ASP A 151 14.69 -1.50 2.65
CA ASP A 151 14.77 -0.71 3.89
C ASP A 151 13.90 0.56 3.82
N THR A 152 12.63 0.44 3.45
CA THR A 152 11.73 1.58 3.21
C THR A 152 10.29 1.21 3.51
N PRO A 153 9.43 2.15 3.98
CA PRO A 153 8.00 1.91 3.93
C PRO A 153 7.54 1.78 2.47
N VAL A 154 6.43 1.09 2.26
CA VAL A 154 5.75 1.00 0.96
C VAL A 154 4.33 1.51 1.09
N ILE A 155 3.90 2.36 0.17
CA ILE A 155 2.51 2.81 0.11
C ILE A 155 1.71 1.83 -0.77
N LEU A 156 0.65 1.27 -0.21
CA LEU A 156 -0.38 0.54 -0.94
C LEU A 156 -1.51 1.53 -1.25
N ARG A 157 -1.57 1.99 -2.50
CA ARG A 157 -2.58 2.95 -2.92
C ARG A 157 -3.82 2.26 -3.44
N LEU A 158 -4.95 2.58 -2.87
CA LEU A 158 -6.28 2.13 -3.30
C LEU A 158 -7.10 3.32 -3.80
N SER A 159 -8.18 3.03 -4.48
CA SER A 159 -9.24 3.99 -4.78
C SER A 159 -10.56 3.49 -4.23
N THR A 160 -11.56 4.37 -4.08
CA THR A 160 -12.91 3.99 -3.64
C THR A 160 -13.46 2.82 -4.45
N ARG A 161 -13.24 2.79 -5.77
CA ARG A 161 -13.73 1.69 -6.63
C ARG A 161 -13.04 0.36 -6.31
N VAL A 162 -11.72 0.35 -6.21
CA VAL A 162 -10.97 -0.87 -5.88
C VAL A 162 -11.31 -1.34 -4.47
N SER A 163 -11.38 -0.43 -3.51
CA SER A 163 -11.73 -0.73 -2.11
C SER A 163 -13.08 -1.45 -1.96
N HIS A 164 -14.09 -1.06 -2.75
CA HIS A 164 -15.46 -1.51 -2.64
C HIS A 164 -15.95 -2.39 -3.80
N SER A 165 -15.13 -2.63 -4.84
CA SER A 165 -15.45 -3.63 -5.85
C SER A 165 -15.16 -5.05 -5.33
N GLN A 166 -15.72 -6.04 -6.00
CA GLN A 166 -15.52 -7.44 -5.65
C GLN A 166 -14.98 -8.21 -6.82
N SER A 167 -13.94 -9.01 -6.57
CA SER A 167 -13.45 -10.02 -7.50
C SER A 167 -13.14 -11.33 -6.76
N VAL A 168 -12.85 -12.38 -7.52
CA VAL A 168 -12.51 -13.69 -6.96
C VAL A 168 -11.07 -13.66 -6.49
N VAL A 169 -10.85 -13.98 -5.22
CA VAL A 169 -9.55 -14.03 -4.56
C VAL A 169 -9.23 -15.46 -4.15
N GLU A 170 -8.04 -15.93 -4.49
CA GLU A 170 -7.54 -17.22 -4.02
C GLU A 170 -6.95 -17.05 -2.62
N GLU A 171 -7.43 -17.84 -1.66
CA GLU A 171 -6.91 -17.84 -0.29
C GLU A 171 -5.72 -18.80 -0.17
N CYS A 172 -4.64 -18.31 0.42
CA CYS A 172 -3.44 -19.08 0.77
C CYS A 172 -3.29 -19.19 2.30
N GLU A 173 -2.41 -20.06 2.74
CA GLU A 173 -2.09 -20.18 4.17
C GLU A 173 -1.26 -18.97 4.64
N ARG A 174 -1.37 -18.67 5.95
CA ARG A 174 -0.53 -17.69 6.61
C ARG A 174 0.91 -18.16 6.63
N VAL A 175 1.83 -17.30 6.23
CA VAL A 175 3.26 -17.49 6.44
C VAL A 175 3.68 -16.65 7.63
N PRO A 176 3.88 -17.23 8.82
CA PRO A 176 4.28 -16.45 10.00
C PRO A 176 5.58 -15.70 9.74
N HIS A 177 5.66 -14.47 10.22
CA HIS A 177 6.88 -13.68 10.21
C HIS A 177 7.63 -13.88 11.54
N ASP A 178 8.92 -14.14 11.45
CA ASP A 178 9.77 -14.16 12.64
C ASP A 178 10.11 -12.74 13.05
N ILE A 179 9.57 -12.29 14.18
CA ILE A 179 9.83 -10.94 14.69
C ILE A 179 11.32 -10.78 14.95
N GLY A 180 11.94 -9.87 14.20
CA GLY A 180 13.35 -9.54 14.30
C GLY A 180 13.71 -8.95 15.67
N LYS A 181 14.97 -9.09 16.07
CA LYS A 181 15.44 -8.42 17.29
C LYS A 181 15.66 -6.93 17.03
N TYR A 182 15.17 -6.10 17.94
CA TYR A 182 15.53 -4.70 17.94
C TYR A 182 17.02 -4.53 18.25
N GLU A 183 17.72 -3.89 17.33
CA GLU A 183 19.10 -3.46 17.52
C GLU A 183 19.16 -1.95 17.62
N LYS A 184 19.72 -1.44 18.73
CA LYS A 184 19.90 0.00 18.92
C LYS A 184 20.83 0.59 17.87
N ASN A 185 20.26 1.41 16.97
CA ASN A 185 21.03 2.09 15.94
C ASN A 185 20.64 3.59 15.88
N ILE A 186 21.36 4.40 16.63
CA ILE A 186 21.11 5.84 16.74
C ILE A 186 21.29 6.52 15.36
N GLY A 187 22.30 6.10 14.59
CA GLY A 187 22.56 6.66 13.26
C GLY A 187 21.46 6.39 12.23
N LYS A 188 20.68 5.30 12.42
CA LYS A 188 19.56 4.92 11.56
C LYS A 188 18.23 5.51 12.03
N TYR A 189 17.91 5.39 13.32
CA TYR A 189 16.55 5.65 13.82
C TYR A 189 16.35 7.02 14.47
N VAL A 190 17.43 7.75 14.77
CA VAL A 190 17.32 9.09 15.39
C VAL A 190 17.59 10.16 14.34
N MET A 191 16.55 10.81 13.84
CA MET A 191 16.63 11.80 12.75
C MET A 191 17.03 13.18 13.25
N MET A 192 18.20 13.28 13.90
CA MET A 192 18.88 14.55 14.11
C MET A 192 19.54 15.01 12.80
N PRO A 193 19.74 16.32 12.56
CA PRO A 193 20.29 16.85 11.30
C PRO A 193 21.57 16.15 10.83
N ALA A 194 22.50 15.84 11.73
CA ALA A 194 23.75 15.16 11.39
C ALA A 194 23.56 13.72 10.90
N ASN A 195 22.51 13.02 11.39
CA ASN A 195 22.15 11.68 10.92
C ASN A 195 21.31 11.77 9.64
N ALA A 196 20.36 12.72 9.56
CA ALA A 196 19.52 12.91 8.40
C ALA A 196 20.32 13.20 7.13
N ILE A 197 21.39 14.00 7.20
CA ILE A 197 22.29 14.24 6.07
C ILE A 197 22.89 12.93 5.52
N LYS A 198 23.32 12.03 6.40
CA LYS A 198 23.86 10.72 6.00
C LYS A 198 22.78 9.80 5.45
N ARG A 199 21.60 9.80 6.08
CA ARG A 199 20.46 9.00 5.63
C ARG A 199 19.91 9.47 4.28
N HIS A 200 20.02 10.77 3.95
CA HIS A 200 19.64 11.27 2.63
C HIS A 200 20.40 10.58 1.49
N VAL A 201 21.68 10.33 1.66
CA VAL A 201 22.49 9.57 0.67
C VAL A 201 21.92 8.16 0.49
N VAL A 202 21.55 7.49 1.58
CA VAL A 202 20.94 6.15 1.54
C VAL A 202 19.58 6.19 0.81
N VAL A 203 18.77 7.23 1.04
CA VAL A 203 17.49 7.43 0.34
C VAL A 203 17.69 7.57 -1.17
N GLU A 204 18.67 8.37 -1.61
CA GLU A 204 18.95 8.56 -3.05
C GLU A 204 19.49 7.28 -3.71
N GLU A 205 20.35 6.54 -3.04
CA GLU A 205 20.86 5.24 -3.53
C GLU A 205 19.74 4.19 -3.60
N ARG A 206 18.85 4.18 -2.61
CA ARG A 206 17.68 3.31 -2.58
C ARG A 206 16.73 3.62 -3.74
N LEU A 207 16.48 4.90 -4.03
CA LEU A 207 15.62 5.30 -5.13
C LEU A 207 16.14 4.78 -6.47
N LYS A 208 17.46 4.80 -6.70
CA LYS A 208 18.06 4.21 -7.91
C LYS A 208 17.79 2.70 -7.99
N LYS A 209 18.00 1.98 -6.89
CA LYS A 209 17.73 0.53 -6.83
C LYS A 209 16.25 0.20 -7.03
N LEU A 210 15.34 1.03 -6.53
CA LEU A 210 13.90 0.90 -6.76
C LEU A 210 13.54 1.14 -8.22
N THR A 211 14.19 2.12 -8.88
CA THR A 211 14.01 2.37 -10.32
C THR A 211 14.46 1.16 -11.14
N GLU A 212 15.65 0.61 -10.86
CA GLU A 212 16.14 -0.61 -11.52
C GLU A 212 15.21 -1.80 -11.29
N TYR A 213 14.72 -1.98 -10.07
CA TYR A 213 13.76 -3.05 -9.75
C TYR A 213 12.44 -2.90 -10.50
N ALA A 214 11.96 -1.67 -10.69
CA ALA A 214 10.68 -1.41 -11.37
C ALA A 214 10.69 -1.83 -12.85
N GLU A 215 11.86 -1.84 -13.52
CA GLU A 215 11.99 -2.28 -14.91
C GLU A 215 11.69 -3.79 -15.08
N ASP A 216 12.08 -4.60 -14.08
CA ASP A 216 11.92 -6.06 -14.08
C ASP A 216 10.83 -6.55 -13.11
N CYS A 217 10.03 -5.64 -12.55
CA CYS A 217 9.01 -5.98 -11.57
C CYS A 217 7.91 -6.85 -12.21
N PRO A 218 7.62 -8.05 -11.69
CA PRO A 218 6.65 -8.97 -12.29
C PRO A 218 5.20 -8.46 -12.24
N PHE A 219 4.93 -7.41 -11.46
CA PHE A 219 3.61 -6.76 -11.36
C PHE A 219 3.45 -5.58 -12.33
N ASN A 220 4.53 -5.18 -13.02
CA ASN A 220 4.49 -4.24 -14.14
C ASN A 220 4.44 -5.07 -15.43
N THR A 221 3.28 -5.18 -16.04
CA THR A 221 3.06 -6.03 -17.20
C THR A 221 3.00 -5.21 -18.49
N VAL A 222 3.43 -5.80 -19.59
CA VAL A 222 3.29 -5.24 -20.95
C VAL A 222 2.47 -6.20 -21.78
N GLU A 223 1.31 -5.77 -22.24
CA GLU A 223 0.43 -6.53 -23.13
C GLU A 223 0.51 -5.95 -24.54
N MET A 224 0.94 -6.76 -25.50
CA MET A 224 1.08 -6.34 -26.90
C MET A 224 -0.08 -6.86 -27.74
N ASN A 225 -0.98 -5.95 -28.14
CA ASN A 225 -2.09 -6.27 -29.05
C ASN A 225 -1.84 -5.69 -30.46
N SER A 226 -1.51 -4.41 -30.56
CA SER A 226 -1.11 -3.71 -31.78
C SER A 226 -0.05 -2.66 -31.44
N ASP A 227 0.58 -2.08 -32.45
CA ASP A 227 1.60 -1.04 -32.33
C ASP A 227 1.07 0.37 -32.70
N GLU A 228 -0.23 0.49 -32.97
CA GLU A 228 -0.83 1.77 -33.37
C GLU A 228 -1.05 2.73 -32.20
N ILE A 229 -1.39 2.18 -31.02
CA ILE A 229 -1.69 2.99 -29.80
C ILE A 229 -1.04 2.34 -28.61
N GLY A 230 -0.25 3.12 -27.86
CA GLY A 230 0.30 2.74 -26.53
C GLY A 230 -0.57 3.28 -25.42
N VAL A 231 -0.91 2.44 -24.43
CA VAL A 231 -1.67 2.81 -23.23
C VAL A 231 -0.82 2.52 -22.00
N ILE A 232 -0.62 3.52 -21.14
CA ILE A 232 0.02 3.36 -19.83
C ILE A 232 -1.03 3.62 -18.77
N THR A 233 -1.23 2.65 -17.87
CA THR A 233 -2.31 2.69 -16.90
C THR A 233 -1.93 1.96 -15.60
N SER A 234 -2.65 2.22 -14.50
CA SER A 234 -2.50 1.56 -13.21
C SER A 234 -3.81 1.55 -12.44
N GLY A 235 -3.92 0.65 -11.46
CA GLY A 235 -5.08 0.53 -10.59
C GLY A 235 -6.37 0.32 -11.38
N ILE A 236 -7.49 0.87 -10.93
CA ILE A 236 -8.80 0.72 -11.58
C ILE A 236 -8.81 1.22 -13.03
N ALA A 237 -7.91 2.14 -13.40
CA ALA A 237 -7.83 2.63 -14.77
C ALA A 237 -7.38 1.52 -15.75
N TYR A 238 -6.64 0.52 -15.29
CA TYR A 238 -6.30 -0.66 -16.07
C TYR A 238 -7.57 -1.44 -16.46
N GLU A 239 -8.42 -1.77 -15.51
CA GLU A 239 -9.70 -2.46 -15.75
C GLU A 239 -10.61 -1.68 -16.71
N LEU A 240 -10.66 -0.35 -16.55
CA LEU A 240 -11.42 0.50 -17.46
C LEU A 240 -10.81 0.54 -18.87
N SER A 241 -9.49 0.46 -19.01
CA SER A 241 -8.83 0.40 -20.32
C SER A 241 -9.15 -0.88 -21.07
N LEU A 242 -9.22 -2.02 -20.38
CA LEU A 242 -9.63 -3.30 -20.97
C LEU A 242 -11.04 -3.22 -21.55
N ILE A 243 -11.98 -2.64 -20.80
CA ILE A 243 -13.39 -2.53 -21.23
C ILE A 243 -13.55 -1.55 -22.40
N HIS A 244 -12.87 -0.40 -22.38
CA HIS A 244 -13.15 0.71 -23.29
C HIS A 244 -12.19 0.79 -24.48
N ILE A 245 -10.99 0.24 -24.37
CA ILE A 245 -9.93 0.37 -25.37
C ILE A 245 -9.59 -1.00 -25.98
N SER A 246 -9.21 -1.97 -25.17
CA SER A 246 -8.75 -3.29 -25.64
C SER A 246 -9.90 -4.17 -26.12
N GLU A 247 -11.04 -4.14 -25.43
CA GLU A 247 -12.26 -4.87 -25.78
C GLU A 247 -13.48 -3.94 -25.81
N PRO A 248 -13.53 -2.97 -26.74
CA PRO A 248 -14.66 -2.05 -26.79
C PRO A 248 -15.94 -2.83 -27.11
N THR A 249 -16.76 -3.06 -26.10
CA THR A 249 -18.09 -3.60 -26.30
C THR A 249 -18.84 -2.62 -27.19
N ARG A 250 -19.14 -2.97 -28.44
CA ARG A 250 -20.04 -2.17 -29.27
C ARG A 250 -21.35 -2.03 -28.51
N LEU A 251 -21.63 -0.83 -28.03
CA LEU A 251 -22.93 -0.48 -27.50
C LEU A 251 -23.97 -0.85 -28.58
N ARG A 252 -24.60 -2.01 -28.45
CA ARG A 252 -25.85 -2.24 -29.15
C ARG A 252 -26.80 -1.19 -28.61
N ARG A 253 -27.20 -0.25 -29.49
CA ARG A 253 -28.29 0.66 -29.19
C ARG A 253 -29.44 -0.19 -28.68
N ILE A 254 -29.73 -0.12 -27.40
CA ILE A 254 -31.00 -0.55 -26.87
C ILE A 254 -31.93 0.57 -27.33
N SER A 255 -32.65 0.33 -28.44
CA SER A 255 -33.78 1.18 -28.79
C SER A 255 -34.96 0.74 -27.87
N TYR A 256 -35.38 1.67 -27.07
CA TYR A 256 -36.69 1.58 -26.40
C TYR A 256 -37.79 1.84 -27.41
#